data_2e37b832f8f6d3d879593cb1cf6c6eec
#
_entry.id   2e37b832f8f6d3d879593cb1cf6c6eec
#
_cell.length_a   1.000
_cell.length_b   1.000
_cell.length_c   1.000
_cell.angle_alpha   90.00
_cell.angle_beta   90.00
_cell.angle_gamma   90.00
#
_symmetry.space_group_name_H-M   'P 1'
#
loop_
_entity.id
_entity.type
_entity.pdbx_description
1 polymer ?
#
loop_
_entity_poly.entity_id
_entity_poly.type
_entity_poly.pdbx_seq_one_letter_code
_entity_poly.pdbx_strand_id
1 'polypeptide(L)'
;MSTPAEPSAVAGGETDPAAATPPSSGSRVLVVWTVVLAAFVLAADQLTKWWAESALTVGGEPIPLVGELLQLRLIYNPGAALSIASGYTWILTIVVTVVVVFIIRAIGRLGSRGWAVALGLLLGGAVGNLVDRLVREPGFARGHVVDFIDYAGFFVGNVADIAVVSAAVLIALLSLRGIGLDGKRHTDEKSGDQLDDEPGDQLADKPGEKPGDEPGDEPGGRPAGQGDPA
;
A
#
# COMPACT_ATOMS: atom_id res chain seq x y z
N MET A 1 43.88 39.26 51.98
CA MET A 1 42.62 39.69 51.38
C MET A 1 42.45 38.90 50.11
N SER A 2 41.74 37.77 50.19
CA SER A 2 41.48 36.83 49.05
C SER A 2 40.04 36.98 48.59
N THR A 3 39.88 37.35 47.36
CA THR A 3 38.57 37.50 46.71
C THR A 3 38.06 36.09 46.26
N PRO A 4 36.78 35.72 46.55
CA PRO A 4 36.24 34.45 46.10
C PRO A 4 35.79 34.55 44.63
N ALA A 5 36.04 33.47 43.88
CA ALA A 5 35.60 33.28 42.50
C ALA A 5 34.10 32.97 42.42
N GLU A 6 33.41 33.62 41.51
CA GLU A 6 32.02 33.34 41.16
C GLU A 6 31.89 32.01 40.38
N PRO A 7 30.82 31.22 40.60
CA PRO A 7 30.54 30.04 39.78
C PRO A 7 29.81 30.42 38.49
N SER A 8 30.39 30.03 37.38
CA SER A 8 29.80 30.09 36.01
C SER A 8 28.49 29.28 35.93
N ALA A 9 27.40 29.95 35.62
CA ALA A 9 26.13 29.35 35.32
C ALA A 9 26.20 28.61 33.97
N VAL A 10 26.03 27.29 34.01
CA VAL A 10 25.80 26.44 32.83
C VAL A 10 24.38 26.70 32.33
N ALA A 11 24.27 27.39 31.20
CA ALA A 11 23.00 27.54 30.48
C ALA A 11 22.56 26.17 29.94
N GLY A 12 21.49 25.61 30.54
CA GLY A 12 20.79 24.47 30.05
C GLY A 12 20.13 24.82 28.69
N GLY A 13 20.62 24.24 27.61
CA GLY A 13 19.97 24.33 26.32
C GLY A 13 18.65 23.53 26.35
N GLU A 14 17.55 24.27 26.46
CA GLU A 14 16.22 23.73 26.16
C GLU A 14 16.20 23.31 24.72
N THR A 15 16.17 21.98 24.46
CA THR A 15 15.86 21.43 23.17
C THR A 15 14.38 21.64 22.90
N ASP A 16 14.09 22.65 22.09
CA ASP A 16 12.78 22.95 21.54
C ASP A 16 12.24 21.69 20.84
N PRO A 17 11.05 21.16 21.21
CA PRO A 17 10.49 20.01 20.53
C PRO A 17 10.23 20.38 19.08
N ALA A 18 10.88 19.66 18.17
CA ALA A 18 10.88 19.81 16.72
C ALA A 18 9.50 20.26 16.21
N ALA A 19 9.40 21.54 15.87
CA ALA A 19 8.24 22.10 15.20
C ALA A 19 8.04 21.35 13.87
N ALA A 20 6.95 20.60 13.76
CA ALA A 20 6.57 19.90 12.54
C ALA A 20 6.49 20.90 11.40
N THR A 21 7.39 20.80 10.43
CA THR A 21 7.42 21.65 9.24
C THR A 21 6.07 21.58 8.54
N PRO A 22 5.39 22.70 8.26
CA PRO A 22 4.10 22.68 7.58
C PRO A 22 4.25 22.07 6.19
N PRO A 23 3.25 21.30 5.69
CA PRO A 23 3.31 20.68 4.38
C PRO A 23 3.51 21.74 3.30
N SER A 24 4.37 21.43 2.33
CA SER A 24 4.68 22.31 1.20
C SER A 24 3.40 22.65 0.41
N SER A 25 3.35 23.84 -0.21
CA SER A 25 2.18 24.28 -0.99
C SER A 25 1.78 23.30 -2.10
N GLY A 26 2.74 22.59 -2.69
CA GLY A 26 2.49 21.54 -3.69
C GLY A 26 1.71 20.33 -3.11
N SER A 27 1.97 19.93 -1.88
CA SER A 27 1.25 18.84 -1.22
C SER A 27 -0.22 19.21 -0.98
N ARG A 28 -0.52 20.45 -0.58
CA ARG A 28 -1.91 20.91 -0.37
C ARG A 28 -2.73 20.87 -1.67
N VAL A 29 -2.15 21.27 -2.79
CA VAL A 29 -2.81 21.21 -4.10
C VAL A 29 -3.15 19.77 -4.48
N LEU A 30 -2.23 18.81 -4.26
CA LEU A 30 -2.50 17.40 -4.52
C LEU A 30 -3.62 16.84 -3.64
N VAL A 31 -3.65 17.21 -2.36
CA VAL A 31 -4.73 16.82 -1.44
C VAL A 31 -6.08 17.33 -1.94
N VAL A 32 -6.17 18.61 -2.34
CA VAL A 32 -7.41 19.19 -2.89
C VAL A 32 -7.86 18.44 -4.13
N TRP A 33 -6.97 18.18 -5.10
CA TRP A 33 -7.30 17.43 -6.30
C TRP A 33 -7.77 16.00 -5.99
N THR A 34 -7.14 15.33 -5.03
CA THR A 34 -7.55 13.99 -4.56
C THR A 34 -8.98 14.01 -4.00
N VAL A 35 -9.29 14.99 -3.15
CA VAL A 35 -10.62 15.15 -2.56
C VAL A 35 -11.67 15.50 -3.62
N VAL A 36 -11.35 16.40 -4.55
CA VAL A 36 -12.25 16.76 -5.66
C VAL A 36 -12.53 15.54 -6.55
N LEU A 37 -11.51 14.75 -6.89
CA LEU A 37 -11.69 13.52 -7.65
C LEU A 37 -12.52 12.49 -6.88
N ALA A 38 -12.26 12.30 -5.60
CA ALA A 38 -13.05 11.40 -4.77
C ALA A 38 -14.53 11.83 -4.68
N ALA A 39 -14.79 13.12 -4.52
CA ALA A 39 -16.15 13.66 -4.52
C ALA A 39 -16.85 13.49 -5.87
N PHE A 40 -16.11 13.66 -6.98
CA PHE A 40 -16.65 13.41 -8.33
C PHE A 40 -17.02 11.94 -8.54
N VAL A 41 -16.12 11.00 -8.16
CA VAL A 41 -16.38 9.56 -8.25
C VAL A 41 -17.57 9.16 -7.39
N LEU A 42 -17.62 9.65 -6.16
CA LEU A 42 -18.76 9.42 -5.25
C LEU A 42 -20.07 9.91 -5.86
N ALA A 43 -20.10 11.14 -6.40
CA ALA A 43 -21.28 11.70 -7.03
C ALA A 43 -21.69 10.87 -8.26
N ALA A 44 -20.76 10.51 -9.12
CA ALA A 44 -21.02 9.67 -10.30
C ALA A 44 -21.59 8.31 -9.90
N ASP A 45 -21.00 7.66 -8.88
CA ASP A 45 -21.49 6.38 -8.36
C ASP A 45 -22.92 6.48 -7.82
N GLN A 46 -23.20 7.43 -6.95
CA GLN A 46 -24.53 7.58 -6.34
C GLN A 46 -25.59 8.01 -7.35
N LEU A 47 -25.26 8.89 -8.29
CA LEU A 47 -26.20 9.31 -9.34
C LEU A 47 -26.53 8.16 -10.30
N THR A 48 -25.53 7.35 -10.69
CA THR A 48 -25.78 6.20 -11.57
C THR A 48 -26.53 5.08 -10.85
N LYS A 49 -26.31 4.86 -9.56
CA LYS A 49 -27.11 3.94 -8.74
C LYS A 49 -28.55 4.39 -8.63
N TRP A 50 -28.79 5.67 -8.34
CA TRP A 50 -30.14 6.23 -8.33
C TRP A 50 -30.84 6.08 -9.68
N TRP A 51 -30.13 6.37 -10.77
CA TRP A 51 -30.66 6.14 -12.12
C TRP A 51 -30.98 4.66 -12.34
N ALA A 52 -30.09 3.75 -12.00
CA ALA A 52 -30.31 2.31 -12.16
C ALA A 52 -31.55 1.82 -11.39
N GLU A 53 -31.74 2.26 -10.15
CA GLU A 53 -32.94 1.94 -9.35
C GLU A 53 -34.24 2.49 -9.97
N SER A 54 -34.16 3.62 -10.68
CA SER A 54 -35.33 4.23 -11.33
C SER A 54 -35.67 3.62 -12.70
N ALA A 55 -34.62 3.12 -13.41
CA ALA A 55 -34.75 2.67 -14.80
C ALA A 55 -34.80 1.14 -14.97
N LEU A 56 -34.29 0.38 -13.98
CA LEU A 56 -34.17 -1.08 -14.06
C LEU A 56 -35.06 -1.74 -12.99
N THR A 57 -35.52 -2.97 -13.30
CA THR A 57 -36.28 -3.79 -12.38
C THR A 57 -35.43 -4.92 -11.81
N VAL A 58 -35.51 -5.14 -10.49
CA VAL A 58 -34.82 -6.27 -9.85
C VAL A 58 -35.38 -7.59 -10.40
N GLY A 59 -34.45 -8.47 -10.88
CA GLY A 59 -34.84 -9.73 -11.50
C GLY A 59 -35.45 -9.59 -12.90
N GLY A 60 -35.44 -8.38 -13.49
CA GLY A 60 -35.84 -8.15 -14.87
C GLY A 60 -34.84 -8.73 -15.87
N GLU A 61 -35.23 -8.77 -17.14
CA GLU A 61 -34.37 -9.20 -18.24
C GLU A 61 -33.15 -8.27 -18.36
N PRO A 62 -31.93 -8.80 -18.48
CA PRO A 62 -30.73 -7.98 -18.68
C PRO A 62 -30.82 -7.17 -19.98
N ILE A 63 -30.47 -5.90 -19.93
CA ILE A 63 -30.44 -5.01 -21.09
C ILE A 63 -29.02 -5.03 -21.69
N PRO A 64 -28.80 -5.56 -22.88
CA PRO A 64 -27.46 -5.64 -23.49
C PRO A 64 -26.97 -4.25 -23.91
N LEU A 65 -25.73 -3.91 -23.52
CA LEU A 65 -25.01 -2.74 -23.97
C LEU A 65 -23.97 -3.09 -25.03
N VAL A 66 -23.21 -4.17 -24.82
CA VAL A 66 -22.20 -4.71 -25.76
C VAL A 66 -22.42 -6.22 -25.85
N GLY A 67 -23.45 -6.62 -26.58
CA GLY A 67 -23.87 -8.02 -26.67
C GLY A 67 -24.09 -8.63 -25.27
N GLU A 68 -23.57 -9.83 -25.07
CA GLU A 68 -23.64 -10.53 -23.78
C GLU A 68 -22.45 -10.17 -22.86
N LEU A 69 -21.46 -9.42 -23.35
CA LEU A 69 -20.25 -9.09 -22.58
C LEU A 69 -20.50 -8.00 -21.54
N LEU A 70 -21.41 -7.06 -21.82
CA LEU A 70 -21.73 -5.97 -20.92
C LEU A 70 -23.24 -5.74 -21.00
N GLN A 71 -23.90 -5.90 -19.87
CA GLN A 71 -25.36 -5.75 -19.75
C GLN A 71 -25.71 -4.90 -18.52
N LEU A 72 -26.93 -4.37 -18.50
CA LEU A 72 -27.49 -3.73 -17.32
C LEU A 72 -28.45 -4.70 -16.63
N ARG A 73 -28.20 -4.97 -15.36
CA ARG A 73 -29.02 -5.84 -14.52
C ARG A 73 -28.98 -5.38 -13.06
N LEU A 74 -30.11 -4.92 -12.53
CA LEU A 74 -30.16 -4.42 -11.16
C LEU A 74 -30.13 -5.56 -10.15
N ILE A 75 -29.19 -5.51 -9.24
CA ILE A 75 -29.13 -6.37 -8.05
C ILE A 75 -28.80 -5.57 -6.79
N TYR A 76 -29.27 -6.06 -5.64
CA TYR A 76 -28.87 -5.57 -4.32
C TYR A 76 -27.86 -6.56 -3.71
N ASN A 77 -26.61 -6.14 -3.60
CA ASN A 77 -25.49 -7.00 -3.20
C ASN A 77 -25.22 -6.91 -1.68
N PRO A 78 -25.53 -7.94 -0.89
CA PRO A 78 -25.23 -7.98 0.54
C PRO A 78 -23.76 -8.20 0.86
N GLY A 79 -22.91 -8.38 -0.17
CA GLY A 79 -21.51 -8.79 -0.03
C GLY A 79 -21.27 -10.20 -0.56
N ALA A 80 -22.01 -10.60 -1.61
CA ALA A 80 -22.09 -11.96 -2.15
C ALA A 80 -20.76 -12.50 -2.70
N ALA A 81 -19.78 -11.65 -3.00
CA ALA A 81 -18.44 -12.11 -3.43
C ALA A 81 -17.77 -13.08 -2.41
N LEU A 82 -18.24 -13.09 -1.19
CA LEU A 82 -17.76 -13.99 -0.15
C LEU A 82 -18.81 -15.03 0.26
N SER A 83 -19.82 -15.36 -0.53
CA SER A 83 -20.91 -16.38 -0.30
C SER A 83 -21.20 -16.82 1.15
N ILE A 84 -20.33 -16.50 2.09
CA ILE A 84 -20.32 -16.80 3.52
C ILE A 84 -21.03 -15.70 4.33
N ALA A 85 -21.34 -14.55 3.70
CA ALA A 85 -21.62 -13.32 4.43
C ALA A 85 -23.11 -12.92 4.44
N SER A 86 -24.05 -13.77 4.07
CA SER A 86 -25.47 -13.52 4.35
C SER A 86 -25.68 -13.52 5.87
N GLY A 87 -25.67 -12.32 6.47
CA GLY A 87 -25.73 -12.07 7.92
C GLY A 87 -24.55 -11.29 8.50
N TYR A 88 -23.43 -11.21 7.79
CA TYR A 88 -22.22 -10.54 8.27
C TYR A 88 -21.87 -9.27 7.48
N THR A 89 -22.81 -8.67 6.75
CA THR A 89 -22.62 -7.43 5.96
C THR A 89 -21.99 -6.30 6.79
N TRP A 90 -22.31 -6.22 8.07
CA TRP A 90 -21.73 -5.23 8.99
C TRP A 90 -20.22 -5.35 9.15
N ILE A 91 -19.66 -6.56 9.03
CA ILE A 91 -18.18 -6.77 9.06
C ILE A 91 -17.56 -6.09 7.84
N LEU A 92 -18.16 -6.23 6.66
CA LEU A 92 -17.71 -5.54 5.45
C LEU A 92 -17.75 -4.03 5.62
N THR A 93 -18.78 -3.52 6.27
CA THR A 93 -18.90 -2.08 6.58
C THR A 93 -17.76 -1.60 7.46
N ILE A 94 -17.39 -2.38 8.50
CA ILE A 94 -16.24 -2.05 9.36
C ILE A 94 -14.94 -2.09 8.55
N VAL A 95 -14.71 -3.14 7.75
CA VAL A 95 -13.49 -3.28 6.94
C VAL A 95 -13.35 -2.11 5.98
N VAL A 96 -14.42 -1.76 5.24
CA VAL A 96 -14.39 -0.61 4.32
C VAL A 96 -14.15 0.70 5.07
N THR A 97 -14.77 0.88 6.25
CA THR A 97 -14.55 2.08 7.08
C THR A 97 -13.09 2.19 7.50
N VAL A 98 -12.47 1.11 7.94
CA VAL A 98 -11.04 1.08 8.30
C VAL A 98 -10.17 1.44 7.09
N VAL A 99 -10.47 0.87 5.91
CA VAL A 99 -9.77 1.19 4.66
C VAL A 99 -9.89 2.68 4.33
N VAL A 100 -11.10 3.26 4.41
CA VAL A 100 -11.34 4.70 4.19
C VAL A 100 -10.48 5.56 5.13
N VAL A 101 -10.42 5.20 6.41
CA VAL A 101 -9.59 5.91 7.41
C VAL A 101 -8.11 5.83 7.04
N PHE A 102 -7.61 4.67 6.60
CA PHE A 102 -6.23 4.53 6.12
C PHE A 102 -5.95 5.38 4.90
N ILE A 103 -6.86 5.42 3.91
CA ILE A 103 -6.71 6.24 2.71
C ILE A 103 -6.64 7.72 3.08
N ILE A 104 -7.53 8.20 3.96
CA ILE A 104 -7.54 9.60 4.42
C ILE A 104 -6.20 9.96 5.08
N ARG A 105 -5.63 9.06 5.90
CA ARG A 105 -4.30 9.29 6.49
C ARG A 105 -3.17 9.30 5.46
N ALA A 106 -3.25 8.42 4.45
CA ALA A 106 -2.26 8.36 3.37
C ALA A 106 -2.26 9.62 2.51
N ILE A 107 -3.44 10.21 2.26
CA ILE A 107 -3.60 11.47 1.51
C ILE A 107 -2.79 12.63 2.14
N GLY A 108 -2.66 12.66 3.49
CA GLY A 108 -1.84 13.66 4.18
C GLY A 108 -0.34 13.60 3.87
N ARG A 109 0.15 12.52 3.26
CA ARG A 109 1.57 12.30 2.90
C ARG A 109 1.84 12.37 1.40
N LEU A 110 0.88 12.90 0.61
CA LEU A 110 0.97 12.93 -0.85
C LEU A 110 2.06 13.88 -1.35
N GLY A 111 2.94 13.35 -2.20
CA GLY A 111 3.92 14.08 -2.99
C GLY A 111 3.87 13.72 -4.49
N SER A 112 3.09 12.72 -4.89
CA SER A 112 2.98 12.22 -6.26
C SER A 112 1.59 12.47 -6.86
N ARG A 113 1.54 12.99 -8.10
CA ARG A 113 0.28 13.15 -8.86
C ARG A 113 -0.37 11.78 -9.15
N GLY A 114 0.42 10.77 -9.47
CA GLY A 114 -0.08 9.42 -9.73
C GLY A 114 -0.80 8.85 -8.51
N TRP A 115 -0.18 8.97 -7.33
CA TRP A 115 -0.79 8.55 -6.08
C TRP A 115 -2.01 9.39 -5.70
N ALA A 116 -2.03 10.69 -6.03
CA ALA A 116 -3.20 11.54 -5.82
C ALA A 116 -4.41 11.03 -6.60
N VAL A 117 -4.23 10.65 -7.88
CA VAL A 117 -5.28 10.05 -8.70
C VAL A 117 -5.70 8.69 -8.15
N ALA A 118 -4.74 7.81 -7.84
CA ALA A 118 -5.05 6.47 -7.32
C ALA A 118 -5.84 6.53 -6.01
N LEU A 119 -5.40 7.35 -5.05
CA LEU A 119 -6.10 7.48 -3.76
C LEU A 119 -7.43 8.22 -3.89
N GLY A 120 -7.57 9.15 -4.85
CA GLY A 120 -8.84 9.81 -5.15
C GLY A 120 -9.90 8.85 -5.69
N LEU A 121 -9.52 8.01 -6.67
CA LEU A 121 -10.38 6.94 -7.20
C LEU A 121 -10.76 5.93 -6.10
N LEU A 122 -9.77 5.47 -5.33
CA LEU A 122 -9.97 4.49 -4.28
C LEU A 122 -10.88 5.03 -3.16
N LEU A 123 -10.67 6.28 -2.75
CA LEU A 123 -11.48 6.93 -1.71
C LEU A 123 -12.92 7.11 -2.19
N GLY A 124 -13.11 7.65 -3.41
CA GLY A 124 -14.44 7.89 -3.97
C GLY A 124 -15.25 6.60 -4.12
N GLY A 125 -14.64 5.54 -4.66
CA GLY A 125 -15.28 4.24 -4.81
C GLY A 125 -15.57 3.57 -3.46
N ALA A 126 -14.60 3.57 -2.52
CA ALA A 126 -14.81 3.00 -1.20
C ALA A 126 -15.92 3.71 -0.42
N VAL A 127 -15.96 5.05 -0.48
CA VAL A 127 -17.02 5.83 0.17
C VAL A 127 -18.36 5.62 -0.53
N GLY A 128 -18.42 5.49 -1.87
CA GLY A 128 -19.65 5.19 -2.61
C GLY A 128 -20.32 3.91 -2.13
N ASN A 129 -19.54 2.82 -2.06
CA ASN A 129 -20.04 1.55 -1.54
C ASN A 129 -20.29 1.58 -0.01
N LEU A 130 -19.56 2.41 0.74
CA LEU A 130 -19.82 2.59 2.17
C LEU A 130 -21.13 3.33 2.44
N VAL A 131 -21.46 4.35 1.64
CA VAL A 131 -22.75 5.07 1.73
C VAL A 131 -23.90 4.08 1.60
N ASP A 132 -23.89 3.20 0.60
CA ASP A 132 -24.94 2.19 0.44
C ASP A 132 -25.08 1.32 1.70
N ARG A 133 -23.96 0.85 2.27
CA ARG A 133 -23.97 0.02 3.47
C ARG A 133 -24.50 0.74 4.72
N LEU A 134 -24.34 2.05 4.77
CA LEU A 134 -24.79 2.84 5.93
C LEU A 134 -26.25 3.27 5.84
N VAL A 135 -26.78 3.55 4.61
CA VAL A 135 -28.08 4.22 4.47
C VAL A 135 -29.16 3.36 3.81
N ARG A 136 -28.79 2.29 3.07
CA ARG A 136 -29.79 1.46 2.36
C ARG A 136 -30.34 0.33 3.22
N GLU A 137 -31.43 -0.29 2.73
CA GLU A 137 -32.00 -1.49 3.34
C GLU A 137 -31.02 -2.67 3.33
N PRO A 138 -31.06 -3.56 4.34
CA PRO A 138 -32.08 -3.70 5.39
C PRO A 138 -31.88 -2.83 6.64
N GLY A 139 -30.86 -1.94 6.66
CA GLY A 139 -30.70 -1.00 7.76
C GLY A 139 -29.24 -0.60 7.99
N PHE A 140 -29.01 0.28 8.96
CA PHE A 140 -27.71 0.89 9.24
C PHE A 140 -26.59 -0.15 9.37
N ALA A 141 -25.48 0.11 8.66
CA ALA A 141 -24.27 -0.73 8.58
C ALA A 141 -24.49 -2.14 7.98
N ARG A 142 -25.69 -2.44 7.47
CA ARG A 142 -26.07 -3.71 6.83
C ARG A 142 -26.63 -3.53 5.42
N GLY A 143 -26.69 -2.28 4.94
CA GLY A 143 -27.26 -1.95 3.63
C GLY A 143 -26.60 -2.74 2.51
N HIS A 144 -27.38 -3.07 1.50
CA HIS A 144 -26.92 -3.74 0.31
C HIS A 144 -26.40 -2.71 -0.69
N VAL A 145 -25.30 -3.04 -1.35
CA VAL A 145 -24.75 -2.21 -2.42
C VAL A 145 -25.59 -2.38 -3.68
N VAL A 146 -25.89 -1.28 -4.37
CA VAL A 146 -26.58 -1.30 -5.65
C VAL A 146 -25.57 -1.58 -6.76
N ASP A 147 -25.71 -2.75 -7.39
CA ASP A 147 -24.90 -3.19 -8.53
C ASP A 147 -25.81 -3.29 -9.75
N PHE A 148 -25.32 -2.84 -10.91
CA PHE A 148 -26.14 -2.79 -12.12
C PHE A 148 -25.36 -2.99 -13.42
N ILE A 149 -24.04 -3.12 -13.40
CA ILE A 149 -23.18 -3.38 -14.56
C ILE A 149 -22.78 -4.85 -14.53
N ASP A 150 -23.42 -5.66 -15.38
CA ASP A 150 -23.15 -7.09 -15.49
C ASP A 150 -22.05 -7.36 -16.53
N TYR A 151 -20.97 -7.99 -16.11
CA TYR A 151 -19.84 -8.37 -16.91
C TYR A 151 -19.96 -9.84 -17.34
N ALA A 152 -20.66 -10.09 -18.43
CA ALA A 152 -20.83 -11.43 -19.04
C ALA A 152 -21.39 -12.49 -18.06
N GLY A 153 -22.18 -12.10 -17.08
CA GLY A 153 -22.73 -13.00 -16.06
C GLY A 153 -21.77 -13.45 -14.98
N PHE A 154 -20.48 -13.09 -15.07
CA PHE A 154 -19.48 -13.45 -14.05
C PHE A 154 -19.56 -12.58 -12.81
N PHE A 155 -19.80 -11.31 -12.99
CA PHE A 155 -19.78 -10.31 -11.93
C PHE A 155 -20.72 -9.15 -12.28
N VAL A 156 -21.48 -8.70 -11.29
CA VAL A 156 -22.25 -7.46 -11.40
C VAL A 156 -21.67 -6.46 -10.43
N GLY A 157 -21.34 -5.29 -10.90
CA GLY A 157 -20.75 -4.21 -10.12
C GLY A 157 -21.37 -2.87 -10.45
N ASN A 158 -20.69 -1.81 -10.04
CA ASN A 158 -21.12 -0.43 -10.17
C ASN A 158 -19.95 0.51 -10.51
N VAL A 159 -20.20 1.80 -10.57
CA VAL A 159 -19.17 2.81 -10.89
C VAL A 159 -18.08 2.87 -9.81
N ALA A 160 -18.43 2.70 -8.53
CA ALA A 160 -17.45 2.65 -7.45
C ALA A 160 -16.46 1.49 -7.63
N ASP A 161 -16.93 0.33 -8.08
CA ASP A 161 -16.07 -0.84 -8.31
C ASP A 161 -15.09 -0.60 -9.46
N ILE A 162 -15.54 0.06 -10.55
CA ILE A 162 -14.64 0.47 -11.64
C ILE A 162 -13.55 1.40 -11.10
N ALA A 163 -13.91 2.36 -10.25
CA ALA A 163 -12.94 3.28 -9.65
C ALA A 163 -11.95 2.55 -8.73
N VAL A 164 -12.42 1.61 -7.89
CA VAL A 164 -11.57 0.81 -7.00
C VAL A 164 -10.60 -0.07 -7.78
N VAL A 165 -11.08 -0.77 -8.82
CA VAL A 165 -10.23 -1.62 -9.67
C VAL A 165 -9.19 -0.77 -10.41
N SER A 166 -9.62 0.37 -10.99
CA SER A 166 -8.70 1.31 -11.65
C SER A 166 -7.63 1.84 -10.70
N ALA A 167 -8.02 2.17 -9.48
CA ALA A 167 -7.08 2.58 -8.42
C ALA A 167 -6.09 1.47 -8.09
N ALA A 168 -6.56 0.23 -7.92
CA ALA A 168 -5.70 -0.91 -7.61
C ALA A 168 -4.66 -1.16 -8.71
N VAL A 169 -5.08 -1.11 -9.99
CA VAL A 169 -4.17 -1.21 -11.14
C VAL A 169 -3.15 -0.08 -11.13
N LEU A 170 -3.58 1.16 -10.90
CA LEU A 170 -2.68 2.32 -10.86
C LEU A 170 -1.69 2.24 -9.69
N ILE A 171 -2.13 1.82 -8.51
CA ILE A 171 -1.26 1.56 -7.34
C ILE A 171 -0.22 0.50 -7.68
N ALA A 172 -0.63 -0.62 -8.28
CA ALA A 172 0.29 -1.67 -8.69
C ALA A 172 1.34 -1.15 -9.69
N LEU A 173 0.93 -0.38 -10.70
CA LEU A 173 1.84 0.21 -11.69
C LEU A 173 2.83 1.20 -11.06
N LEU A 174 2.37 2.05 -10.13
CA LEU A 174 3.24 2.99 -9.42
C LEU A 174 4.25 2.25 -8.54
N SER A 175 3.81 1.21 -7.83
CA SER A 175 4.65 0.36 -6.99
C SER A 175 5.71 -0.39 -7.81
N LEU A 176 5.32 -0.97 -8.95
CA LEU A 176 6.25 -1.64 -9.88
C LEU A 176 7.29 -0.68 -10.47
N ARG A 177 6.95 0.61 -10.58
CA ARG A 177 7.90 1.66 -11.02
C ARG A 177 8.75 2.23 -9.89
N GLY A 178 8.62 1.71 -8.67
CA GLY A 178 9.35 2.19 -7.50
C GLY A 178 8.95 3.61 -7.07
N ILE A 179 7.76 4.10 -7.45
CA ILE A 179 7.31 5.45 -7.11
C ILE A 179 6.58 5.41 -5.77
N GLY A 180 7.17 6.03 -4.74
CA GLY A 180 6.57 6.18 -3.41
C GLY A 180 5.43 7.20 -3.37
N LEU A 181 4.67 7.20 -2.27
CA LEU A 181 3.62 8.19 -1.99
C LEU A 181 4.14 9.64 -2.02
N ASP A 182 5.38 9.84 -1.57
CA ASP A 182 6.10 11.11 -1.57
C ASP A 182 6.59 11.56 -2.95
N GLY A 183 6.41 10.71 -3.98
CA GLY A 183 6.83 10.95 -5.35
C GLY A 183 8.31 10.66 -5.61
N LYS A 184 9.06 10.18 -4.63
CA LYS A 184 10.44 9.75 -4.82
C LYS A 184 10.48 8.36 -5.44
N ARG A 185 11.47 8.14 -6.30
CA ARG A 185 11.77 6.78 -6.79
C ARG A 185 12.68 6.10 -5.78
N HIS A 186 12.26 5.00 -5.24
CA HIS A 186 13.13 4.06 -4.54
C HIS A 186 13.86 3.23 -5.60
N THR A 187 14.95 3.78 -6.13
CA THR A 187 15.96 2.98 -6.83
C THR A 187 16.70 2.21 -5.74
N ASP A 188 16.94 0.91 -5.94
CA ASP A 188 17.66 0.05 -5.01
C ASP A 188 19.03 0.64 -4.64
N GLU A 189 19.10 1.44 -3.61
CA GLU A 189 20.31 1.95 -2.96
C GLU A 189 20.89 0.89 -1.99
N LYS A 190 20.76 -0.40 -2.34
CA LYS A 190 21.29 -1.51 -1.56
C LYS A 190 22.48 -2.22 -2.22
N SER A 191 23.24 -1.56 -3.07
CA SER A 191 24.43 -2.16 -3.70
C SER A 191 25.69 -1.27 -3.68
N GLY A 192 25.81 -0.31 -2.77
CA GLY A 192 26.94 0.62 -2.77
C GLY A 192 27.71 0.80 -1.47
N ASP A 193 27.35 0.14 -0.37
CA ASP A 193 27.95 0.48 0.93
C ASP A 193 28.52 -0.73 1.69
N GLN A 194 29.22 -1.63 0.98
CA GLN A 194 29.99 -2.69 1.61
C GLN A 194 31.24 -3.08 0.81
N LEU A 195 32.06 -2.15 0.35
CA LEU A 195 33.38 -2.45 -0.16
C LEU A 195 34.39 -1.26 -0.02
N ASP A 196 34.46 -0.62 1.14
CA ASP A 196 35.61 0.27 1.43
C ASP A 196 35.74 0.45 2.94
N ASP A 197 36.29 -0.56 3.61
CA ASP A 197 37.02 -0.42 4.87
C ASP A 197 37.93 -1.65 5.06
N GLU A 198 38.98 -1.75 4.26
CA GLU A 198 40.21 -2.43 4.68
C GLU A 198 41.17 -1.37 5.24
N PRO A 199 41.51 -1.40 6.53
CA PRO A 199 42.61 -0.61 7.02
C PRO A 199 43.90 -1.25 6.55
N GLY A 200 44.63 -0.55 5.68
CA GLY A 200 45.98 -0.90 5.26
C GLY A 200 46.90 -1.06 6.46
N ASP A 201 47.33 -2.29 6.68
CA ASP A 201 48.38 -2.64 7.63
C ASP A 201 49.76 -2.31 7.02
N GLN A 202 50.44 -1.35 7.62
CA GLN A 202 51.81 -0.95 7.27
C GLN A 202 52.76 -2.01 7.72
N LEU A 203 53.33 -2.72 6.76
CA LEU A 203 54.52 -3.56 6.93
C LEU A 203 55.72 -2.70 7.29
N ALA A 204 56.18 -2.78 8.52
CA ALA A 204 57.54 -2.38 8.91
C ALA A 204 58.49 -3.56 8.78
N ASP A 205 59.42 -3.35 7.90
CA ASP A 205 60.63 -4.02 7.60
C ASP A 205 61.49 -4.45 8.84
N LYS A 206 61.96 -5.71 8.87
CA LYS A 206 63.31 -6.06 9.38
C LYS A 206 63.74 -7.48 9.00
N PRO A 207 65.05 -7.66 8.72
CA PRO A 207 65.58 -8.79 8.01
C PRO A 207 66.29 -9.82 8.90
N GLY A 208 66.46 -11.05 8.36
CA GLY A 208 67.59 -11.94 8.61
C GLY A 208 67.35 -13.07 9.61
N GLU A 209 67.27 -14.32 9.16
CA GLU A 209 68.27 -15.36 9.44
C GLU A 209 67.86 -16.72 8.86
N LYS A 210 68.73 -17.34 8.10
CA LYS A 210 68.77 -18.73 7.65
C LYS A 210 69.81 -19.49 8.54
N PRO A 211 70.10 -20.82 8.41
CA PRO A 211 69.28 -22.00 8.01
C PRO A 211 69.54 -23.20 8.97
N GLY A 212 68.87 -24.33 8.75
CA GLY A 212 69.28 -25.59 9.40
C GLY A 212 68.24 -26.74 9.24
N ASP A 213 68.56 -27.62 8.30
CA ASP A 213 68.61 -29.09 8.27
C ASP A 213 67.30 -29.93 8.37
N GLU A 214 67.04 -30.65 7.31
CA GLU A 214 66.38 -31.95 7.15
C GLU A 214 67.01 -33.06 8.03
N PRO A 215 66.51 -34.36 8.10
CA PRO A 215 65.53 -35.06 7.28
C PRO A 215 64.70 -36.17 8.04
N GLY A 216 63.79 -36.82 7.28
CA GLY A 216 63.48 -38.27 7.42
C GLY A 216 62.17 -38.59 8.19
N ASP A 217 61.25 -39.30 7.73
CA ASP A 217 61.07 -40.65 7.23
C ASP A 217 59.56 -40.95 7.02
N GLU A 218 59.27 -41.52 5.89
CA GLU A 218 58.05 -42.30 5.63
C GLU A 218 58.20 -43.68 6.31
N PRO A 219 57.28 -44.68 6.26
CA PRO A 219 56.00 -44.78 5.54
C PRO A 219 54.89 -45.60 6.26
N GLY A 220 53.74 -45.72 5.60
CA GLY A 220 53.05 -47.01 5.67
C GLY A 220 51.60 -47.06 6.13
N GLY A 221 50.74 -47.53 5.24
CA GLY A 221 49.66 -48.45 5.59
C GLY A 221 48.21 -48.13 5.22
N ARG A 222 47.82 -48.44 3.99
CA ARG A 222 46.45 -48.91 3.66
C ARG A 222 46.25 -50.35 4.20
N PRO A 223 45.07 -50.99 4.28
CA PRO A 223 43.94 -50.93 3.31
C PRO A 223 42.50 -51.16 3.89
N ALA A 224 41.53 -50.85 3.03
CA ALA A 224 40.37 -51.66 2.56
C ALA A 224 39.32 -52.25 3.53
N GLY A 225 38.08 -52.15 3.05
CA GLY A 225 36.97 -53.07 3.35
C GLY A 225 35.61 -52.37 3.39
N GLN A 226 34.89 -52.27 2.27
CA GLN A 226 33.76 -53.10 1.82
C GLN A 226 32.54 -53.16 2.75
N GLY A 227 31.36 -52.85 2.17
CA GLY A 227 30.11 -53.48 2.50
C GLY A 227 28.87 -52.60 2.25
N ASP A 228 28.33 -52.67 1.06
CA ASP A 228 26.89 -52.55 0.72
C ASP A 228 26.19 -53.89 1.09
N PRO A 229 24.88 -54.09 0.96
CA PRO A 229 23.71 -53.23 0.84
C PRO A 229 22.52 -53.71 1.71
N ALA A 230 21.46 -52.89 1.80
CA ALA A 230 20.06 -53.32 1.66
C ALA A 230 19.14 -52.10 1.62
#